data_163c848ec2b94a72c7c1a5e13fceaead
#
_entry.id   163c848ec2b94a72c7c1a5e13fceaead
#
_cell.length_a   1.000
_cell.length_b   1.000
_cell.length_c   1.000
_cell.angle_alpha   90.00
_cell.angle_beta   90.00
_cell.angle_gamma   90.00
#
_symmetry.space_group_name_H-M   'P 1'
#
loop_
_entity.id
_entity.type
_entity.pdbx_description
1 polymer ?
#
loop_
_entity_poly.entity_id
_entity_poly.type
_entity_poly.pdbx_seq_one_letter_code
_entity_poly.pdbx_strand_id
1 'polypeptide(L)'
;MMATDEVIRPETQPFAPQGGELVKRHSIVTRIWHWINVLAVLVMLMSGLMIFNAHPRLYWGEFGANPDKAWLEIPETNGVAFPGWTTIPSTYSLADARLWHLAFAWVLAVGLLLYLVWGLVRGHIIRDLHIRSAEWKPSHIWHDFKQHAALRFPTGAAALSYNVLQKLAYCGVLFVLLPLIILTGLTMSPSLNAGPTWLLDIFGGRQSARSLHFIAAFGLVGFFLVHIAMVILAGPINEMRSMITGWYRLPRDKEEAA
;
A
#
# COMPACT_ATOMS: atom_id res chain seq x y z
N MET A 1 -4.69 -56.67 -42.00
CA MET A 1 -4.11 -56.05 -40.84
C MET A 1 -4.21 -54.57 -41.07
N MET A 2 -5.36 -53.96 -40.64
CA MET A 2 -5.69 -52.55 -40.84
C MET A 2 -5.12 -51.74 -39.65
N ALA A 3 -4.24 -50.81 -39.95
CA ALA A 3 -3.75 -49.84 -39.01
C ALA A 3 -4.88 -48.80 -38.77
N THR A 4 -5.33 -48.69 -37.53
CA THR A 4 -6.24 -47.63 -37.09
C THR A 4 -5.46 -46.36 -36.93
N ASP A 5 -5.70 -45.37 -37.81
CA ASP A 5 -5.25 -44.00 -37.61
C ASP A 5 -5.91 -43.41 -36.37
N GLU A 6 -5.14 -43.34 -35.29
CA GLU A 6 -5.49 -42.66 -34.06
C GLU A 6 -5.39 -41.18 -34.33
N VAL A 7 -6.56 -40.52 -34.57
CA VAL A 7 -6.67 -39.06 -34.70
C VAL A 7 -6.27 -38.44 -33.37
N ILE A 8 -5.04 -37.96 -33.27
CA ILE A 8 -4.56 -37.15 -32.18
C ILE A 8 -5.37 -35.88 -32.19
N ARG A 9 -6.38 -35.77 -31.27
CA ARG A 9 -7.08 -34.53 -31.04
C ARG A 9 -6.06 -33.53 -30.48
N PRO A 10 -5.94 -32.30 -31.08
CA PRO A 10 -5.09 -31.29 -30.49
C PRO A 10 -5.64 -30.99 -29.09
N GLU A 11 -4.77 -31.08 -28.07
CA GLU A 11 -5.05 -30.59 -26.71
C GLU A 11 -5.57 -29.14 -26.85
N THR A 12 -6.82 -28.93 -26.48
CA THR A 12 -7.42 -27.61 -26.44
C THR A 12 -6.65 -26.80 -25.41
N GLN A 13 -5.72 -25.96 -25.85
CA GLN A 13 -5.16 -24.91 -25.02
C GLN A 13 -6.32 -24.12 -24.44
N PRO A 14 -6.38 -23.91 -23.12
CA PRO A 14 -7.45 -23.12 -22.54
C PRO A 14 -7.48 -21.77 -23.25
N PHE A 15 -8.60 -21.42 -23.88
CA PHE A 15 -8.80 -20.16 -24.56
C PHE A 15 -8.41 -19.02 -23.63
N ALA A 16 -7.51 -18.14 -24.08
CA ALA A 16 -7.21 -16.92 -23.35
C ALA A 16 -8.51 -16.10 -23.19
N PRO A 17 -8.80 -15.58 -21.98
CA PRO A 17 -10.05 -14.85 -21.75
C PRO A 17 -10.16 -13.65 -22.69
N GLN A 18 -11.34 -13.47 -23.29
CA GLN A 18 -11.61 -12.43 -24.30
C GLN A 18 -12.10 -11.13 -23.67
N GLY A 19 -11.97 -10.02 -24.39
CA GLY A 19 -12.51 -8.74 -23.98
C GLY A 19 -14.00 -8.78 -23.66
N GLY A 20 -14.42 -8.18 -22.55
CA GLY A 20 -15.80 -8.19 -22.06
C GLY A 20 -16.14 -9.32 -21.09
N GLU A 21 -15.32 -10.36 -20.98
CA GLU A 21 -15.53 -11.46 -20.04
C GLU A 21 -15.31 -11.04 -18.58
N LEU A 22 -16.05 -11.69 -17.66
CA LEU A 22 -15.85 -11.57 -16.22
C LEU A 22 -14.87 -12.65 -15.75
N VAL A 23 -13.73 -12.21 -15.24
CA VAL A 23 -12.69 -13.11 -14.72
C VAL A 23 -12.46 -12.85 -13.23
N LYS A 24 -12.13 -13.90 -12.49
CA LYS A 24 -11.79 -13.76 -11.06
C LYS A 24 -10.38 -13.20 -10.92
N ARG A 25 -10.25 -11.96 -10.44
CA ARG A 25 -8.96 -11.27 -10.31
C ARG A 25 -8.41 -11.32 -8.90
N HIS A 26 -9.25 -11.09 -7.88
CA HIS A 26 -8.79 -10.99 -6.48
C HIS A 26 -9.37 -12.07 -5.60
N SER A 27 -8.51 -12.66 -4.75
CA SER A 27 -8.92 -13.60 -3.72
C SER A 27 -9.72 -12.91 -2.62
N ILE A 28 -10.54 -13.67 -1.89
CA ILE A 28 -11.29 -13.13 -0.74
C ILE A 28 -10.34 -12.59 0.34
N VAL A 29 -9.21 -13.25 0.57
CA VAL A 29 -8.20 -12.83 1.55
C VAL A 29 -7.60 -11.48 1.18
N THR A 30 -7.19 -11.31 -0.09
CA THR A 30 -6.67 -10.02 -0.59
C THR A 30 -7.68 -8.89 -0.42
N ARG A 31 -8.95 -9.15 -0.69
CA ARG A 31 -10.03 -8.16 -0.60
C ARG A 31 -10.32 -7.76 0.84
N ILE A 32 -10.44 -8.72 1.75
CA ILE A 32 -10.67 -8.46 3.18
C ILE A 32 -9.48 -7.67 3.75
N TRP A 33 -8.26 -8.14 3.48
CA TRP A 33 -7.05 -7.45 3.93
C TRP A 33 -6.96 -6.01 3.40
N HIS A 34 -7.28 -5.78 2.12
CA HIS A 34 -7.30 -4.45 1.53
C HIS A 34 -8.28 -3.51 2.29
N TRP A 35 -9.52 -3.93 2.52
CA TRP A 35 -10.50 -3.06 3.16
C TRP A 35 -10.22 -2.82 4.65
N ILE A 36 -9.68 -3.81 5.35
CA ILE A 36 -9.19 -3.62 6.72
C ILE A 36 -8.07 -2.58 6.74
N ASN A 37 -7.13 -2.64 5.79
CA ASN A 37 -6.04 -1.67 5.72
C ASN A 37 -6.52 -0.26 5.33
N VAL A 38 -7.50 -0.14 4.43
CA VAL A 38 -8.10 1.18 4.12
C VAL A 38 -8.61 1.84 5.40
N LEU A 39 -9.38 1.09 6.21
CA LEU A 39 -9.89 1.61 7.48
C LEU A 39 -8.76 1.90 8.47
N ALA A 40 -7.83 0.93 8.65
CA ALA A 40 -6.75 1.07 9.61
C ALA A 40 -5.84 2.26 9.30
N VAL A 41 -5.40 2.41 8.05
CA VAL A 41 -4.53 3.53 7.63
C VAL A 41 -5.24 4.87 7.79
N LEU A 42 -6.54 4.97 7.47
CA LEU A 42 -7.31 6.19 7.66
C LEU A 42 -7.38 6.59 9.14
N VAL A 43 -7.76 5.66 10.02
CA VAL A 43 -7.84 5.91 11.48
C VAL A 43 -6.46 6.25 12.04
N MET A 44 -5.41 5.54 11.63
CA MET A 44 -4.05 5.80 12.09
C MET A 44 -3.51 7.14 11.60
N LEU A 45 -3.80 7.55 10.37
CA LEU A 45 -3.43 8.86 9.86
C LEU A 45 -4.11 9.95 10.70
N MET A 46 -5.43 9.91 10.84
CA MET A 46 -6.19 10.92 11.58
C MET A 46 -5.81 10.99 13.06
N SER A 47 -5.63 9.84 13.72
CA SER A 47 -5.17 9.80 15.12
C SER A 47 -3.70 10.22 15.26
N GLY A 48 -2.86 9.90 14.28
CA GLY A 48 -1.47 10.33 14.23
C GLY A 48 -1.34 11.85 14.08
N LEU A 49 -2.16 12.49 13.26
CA LEU A 49 -2.22 13.95 13.14
C LEU A 49 -2.63 14.61 14.46
N MET A 50 -3.59 14.01 15.20
CA MET A 50 -3.94 14.49 16.54
C MET A 50 -2.78 14.34 17.53
N ILE A 51 -2.06 13.22 17.51
CA ILE A 51 -0.87 13.04 18.35
C ILE A 51 0.21 14.07 17.99
N PHE A 52 0.38 14.33 16.71
CA PHE A 52 1.37 15.31 16.22
C PHE A 52 1.06 16.74 16.66
N ASN A 53 -0.23 17.12 16.81
CA ASN A 53 -0.65 18.41 17.34
C ASN A 53 -0.07 18.72 18.74
N ALA A 54 0.30 17.69 19.53
CA ALA A 54 0.88 17.92 20.85
C ALA A 54 2.29 18.52 20.78
N HIS A 55 3.02 18.30 19.69
CA HIS A 55 4.35 18.86 19.43
C HIS A 55 4.63 18.81 17.92
N PRO A 56 4.20 19.82 17.14
CA PRO A 56 4.23 19.78 15.67
C PRO A 56 5.62 20.13 15.09
N ARG A 57 6.67 19.57 15.68
CA ARG A 57 8.08 19.76 15.33
C ARG A 57 8.78 18.42 15.23
N LEU A 58 9.70 18.27 14.29
CA LEU A 58 10.50 17.07 14.07
C LEU A 58 12.00 17.37 14.12
N TYR A 59 12.73 16.44 14.74
CA TYR A 59 14.16 16.52 14.95
C TYR A 59 14.84 15.24 14.49
N TRP A 60 16.17 15.27 14.38
CA TRP A 60 17.02 14.09 14.22
C TRP A 60 17.77 13.80 15.50
N GLY A 61 18.16 12.55 15.73
CA GLY A 61 18.91 12.11 16.92
C GLY A 61 18.01 11.65 18.07
N GLU A 62 18.55 11.70 19.28
CA GLU A 62 17.89 11.19 20.48
C GLU A 62 16.94 12.21 21.10
N PHE A 63 17.34 13.49 21.08
CA PHE A 63 16.71 14.59 21.79
C PHE A 63 16.16 15.65 20.81
N GLY A 64 15.19 16.42 21.30
CA GLY A 64 14.64 17.56 20.59
C GLY A 64 13.64 18.27 21.49
N ALA A 65 13.87 19.54 21.76
CA ALA A 65 13.03 20.41 22.58
C ALA A 65 12.70 21.71 21.82
N ASN A 66 11.77 22.51 22.37
CA ASN A 66 11.34 23.75 21.71
C ASN A 66 12.46 24.74 21.36
N PRO A 67 13.57 24.87 22.13
CA PRO A 67 14.67 25.76 21.73
C PRO A 67 15.56 25.15 20.63
N ASP A 68 15.44 23.85 20.34
CA ASP A 68 16.25 23.19 19.33
C ASP A 68 15.74 23.51 17.91
N LYS A 69 16.65 23.52 16.94
CA LYS A 69 16.29 23.73 15.55
C LYS A 69 15.61 22.46 14.97
N ALA A 70 14.30 22.52 14.79
CA ALA A 70 13.57 21.49 14.07
C ALA A 70 13.95 21.47 12.58
N TRP A 71 14.00 20.29 11.96
CA TRP A 71 14.12 20.19 10.51
C TRP A 71 12.77 20.39 9.79
N LEU A 72 11.68 20.11 10.52
CA LEU A 72 10.30 20.42 10.09
C LEU A 72 9.55 21.00 11.27
N GLU A 73 8.88 22.12 11.04
CA GLU A 73 7.93 22.74 11.95
C GLU A 73 6.65 23.07 11.17
N ILE A 74 5.51 22.58 11.65
CA ILE A 74 4.21 22.92 11.06
C ILE A 74 3.59 24.04 11.89
N PRO A 75 3.31 25.20 11.27
CA PRO A 75 2.72 26.34 11.99
C PRO A 75 1.35 25.97 12.59
N GLU A 76 1.13 26.41 13.81
CA GLU A 76 -0.15 26.23 14.49
C GLU A 76 -1.13 27.37 14.11
N THR A 77 -2.37 26.99 13.85
CA THR A 77 -3.49 27.92 13.69
C THR A 77 -4.53 27.60 14.77
N ASN A 78 -4.87 28.59 15.60
CA ASN A 78 -5.75 28.38 16.76
C ASN A 78 -5.26 27.30 17.74
N GLY A 79 -3.93 27.18 17.92
CA GLY A 79 -3.32 26.28 18.87
C GLY A 79 -3.19 24.81 18.39
N VAL A 80 -3.42 24.53 17.12
CA VAL A 80 -3.25 23.21 16.51
C VAL A 80 -2.63 23.33 15.12
N ALA A 81 -1.79 22.37 14.75
CA ALA A 81 -1.22 22.24 13.41
C ALA A 81 -2.23 21.62 12.42
N PHE A 82 -3.04 20.68 12.90
CA PHE A 82 -4.07 20.00 12.12
C PHE A 82 -5.45 20.22 12.74
N PRO A 83 -6.44 20.74 11.97
CA PRO A 83 -7.78 21.03 12.49
C PRO A 83 -8.57 19.75 12.79
N GLY A 84 -9.56 19.82 13.68
CA GLY A 84 -10.32 18.69 14.18
C GLY A 84 -11.00 17.81 13.12
N TRP A 85 -11.36 18.37 11.97
CA TRP A 85 -11.96 17.59 10.88
C TRP A 85 -10.96 16.65 10.18
N THR A 86 -9.65 16.84 10.38
CA THR A 86 -8.58 15.93 9.88
C THR A 86 -8.14 14.94 10.92
N THR A 87 -8.66 14.96 12.14
CA THR A 87 -8.12 14.20 13.27
C THR A 87 -9.17 13.31 13.94
N ILE A 88 -8.69 12.27 14.64
CA ILE A 88 -9.47 11.41 15.52
C ILE A 88 -8.80 11.40 16.91
N PRO A 89 -9.54 11.84 17.98
CA PRO A 89 -10.85 12.48 17.96
C PRO A 89 -10.81 13.84 17.27
N SER A 90 -11.98 14.41 16.95
CA SER A 90 -12.10 15.74 16.32
C SER A 90 -11.84 16.88 17.31
N THR A 91 -12.03 16.65 18.59
CA THR A 91 -11.67 17.57 19.70
C THR A 91 -10.29 17.17 20.23
N TYR A 92 -9.49 18.17 20.61
CA TYR A 92 -8.13 17.91 21.11
C TYR A 92 -8.13 17.00 22.33
N SER A 93 -7.62 15.79 22.13
CA SER A 93 -7.39 14.78 23.19
C SER A 93 -6.22 13.87 22.79
N LEU A 94 -5.04 14.14 23.36
CA LEU A 94 -3.88 13.32 23.13
C LEU A 94 -4.04 11.88 23.65
N ALA A 95 -4.75 11.73 24.79
CA ALA A 95 -4.98 10.42 25.41
C ALA A 95 -5.83 9.52 24.50
N ASP A 96 -6.98 10.02 24.05
CA ASP A 96 -7.89 9.27 23.18
C ASP A 96 -7.25 9.00 21.81
N ALA A 97 -6.53 9.98 21.25
CA ALA A 97 -5.81 9.78 20.00
C ALA A 97 -4.80 8.63 20.08
N ARG A 98 -4.07 8.50 21.20
CA ARG A 98 -3.16 7.39 21.44
C ARG A 98 -3.88 6.04 21.54
N LEU A 99 -5.05 5.99 22.17
CA LEU A 99 -5.85 4.75 22.24
C LEU A 99 -6.27 4.29 20.83
N TRP A 100 -6.82 5.19 20.02
CA TRP A 100 -7.16 4.91 18.63
C TRP A 100 -5.94 4.47 17.82
N HIS A 101 -4.85 5.21 17.90
CA HIS A 101 -3.64 4.93 17.14
C HIS A 101 -3.05 3.56 17.49
N LEU A 102 -2.87 3.27 18.79
CA LEU A 102 -2.30 2.00 19.24
C LEU A 102 -3.22 0.81 18.94
N ALA A 103 -4.54 0.96 19.10
CA ALA A 103 -5.50 -0.10 18.76
C ALA A 103 -5.39 -0.49 17.27
N PHE A 104 -5.40 0.51 16.38
CA PHE A 104 -5.32 0.26 14.94
C PHE A 104 -3.89 -0.10 14.47
N ALA A 105 -2.84 0.30 15.20
CA ALA A 105 -1.48 -0.17 14.95
C ALA A 105 -1.37 -1.68 15.10
N TRP A 106 -2.05 -2.29 16.08
CA TRP A 106 -2.12 -3.74 16.21
C TRP A 106 -2.91 -4.39 15.06
N VAL A 107 -4.02 -3.80 14.64
CA VAL A 107 -4.77 -4.27 13.47
C VAL A 107 -3.88 -4.28 12.22
N LEU A 108 -3.13 -3.20 11.99
CA LEU A 108 -2.22 -3.08 10.86
C LEU A 108 -1.07 -4.09 10.94
N ALA A 109 -0.39 -4.19 12.10
CA ALA A 109 0.78 -5.04 12.25
C ALA A 109 0.43 -6.54 12.15
N VAL A 110 -0.61 -6.97 12.87
CA VAL A 110 -1.09 -8.37 12.82
C VAL A 110 -1.67 -8.69 11.45
N GLY A 111 -2.45 -7.76 10.86
CA GLY A 111 -3.00 -7.92 9.52
C GLY A 111 -1.91 -8.07 8.45
N LEU A 112 -0.86 -7.26 8.52
CA LEU A 112 0.30 -7.37 7.63
C LEU A 112 1.01 -8.72 7.79
N LEU A 113 1.30 -9.13 9.03
CA LEU A 113 1.95 -10.41 9.31
C LEU A 113 1.15 -11.58 8.73
N LEU A 114 -0.15 -11.63 9.01
CA LEU A 114 -1.03 -12.70 8.50
C LEU A 114 -1.10 -12.70 6.97
N TYR A 115 -1.17 -11.53 6.35
CA TYR A 115 -1.16 -11.42 4.89
C TYR A 115 0.16 -11.86 4.27
N LEU A 116 1.31 -11.49 4.85
CA LEU A 116 2.62 -11.92 4.39
C LEU A 116 2.78 -13.43 4.51
N VAL A 117 2.41 -14.03 5.66
CA VAL A 117 2.44 -15.49 5.86
C VAL A 117 1.55 -16.19 4.83
N TRP A 118 0.31 -15.74 4.67
CA TRP A 118 -0.61 -16.28 3.67
C TRP A 118 -0.05 -16.14 2.24
N GLY A 119 0.48 -14.98 1.91
CA GLY A 119 1.04 -14.69 0.59
C GLY A 119 2.27 -15.55 0.24
N LEU A 120 3.13 -15.81 1.24
CA LEU A 120 4.28 -16.72 1.08
C LEU A 120 3.83 -18.17 0.93
N VAL A 121 2.94 -18.67 1.81
CA VAL A 121 2.45 -20.06 1.77
C VAL A 121 1.70 -20.35 0.47
N ARG A 122 0.93 -19.40 -0.04
CA ARG A 122 0.18 -19.54 -1.29
C ARG A 122 0.97 -19.16 -2.55
N GLY A 123 2.22 -18.75 -2.40
CA GLY A 123 3.07 -18.29 -3.49
C GLY A 123 2.57 -17.03 -4.21
N HIS A 124 1.58 -16.33 -3.62
CA HIS A 124 0.99 -15.12 -4.20
C HIS A 124 2.05 -14.02 -4.40
N ILE A 125 2.89 -13.78 -3.40
CA ILE A 125 3.94 -12.77 -3.45
C ILE A 125 4.94 -13.09 -4.58
N ILE A 126 5.38 -14.33 -4.66
CA ILE A 126 6.39 -14.77 -5.66
C ILE A 126 5.79 -14.76 -7.07
N ARG A 127 4.56 -15.20 -7.23
CA ARG A 127 3.91 -15.27 -8.55
C ARG A 127 3.52 -13.90 -9.10
N ASP A 128 2.95 -13.03 -8.27
CA ASP A 128 2.27 -11.84 -8.74
C ASP A 128 3.10 -10.56 -8.53
N LEU A 129 4.01 -10.51 -7.53
CA LEU A 129 4.83 -9.35 -7.22
C LEU A 129 6.30 -9.49 -7.63
N HIS A 130 6.74 -10.69 -8.04
CA HIS A 130 8.12 -10.88 -8.48
C HIS A 130 8.40 -10.07 -9.74
N ILE A 131 9.47 -9.26 -9.69
CA ILE A 131 9.96 -8.48 -10.83
C ILE A 131 11.01 -9.33 -11.55
N ARG A 132 10.73 -9.71 -12.80
CA ARG A 132 11.64 -10.51 -13.61
C ARG A 132 12.85 -9.70 -14.03
N SER A 133 13.99 -10.35 -14.25
CA SER A 133 15.24 -9.66 -14.66
C SER A 133 15.06 -8.80 -15.92
N ALA A 134 14.19 -9.20 -16.83
CA ALA A 134 13.89 -8.42 -18.04
C ALA A 134 13.13 -7.12 -17.74
N GLU A 135 12.31 -7.09 -16.67
CA GLU A 135 11.52 -5.92 -16.26
C GLU A 135 12.39 -4.85 -15.56
N TRP A 136 13.56 -5.24 -15.02
CA TRP A 136 14.52 -4.31 -14.41
C TRP A 136 15.31 -3.45 -15.42
N LYS A 137 15.20 -3.74 -16.73
CA LYS A 137 15.88 -2.94 -17.73
C LYS A 137 15.36 -1.49 -17.70
N PRO A 138 16.22 -0.46 -17.66
CA PRO A 138 15.80 0.93 -17.64
C PRO A 138 14.88 1.30 -18.81
N SER A 139 15.10 0.69 -19.98
CA SER A 139 14.24 0.88 -21.16
C SER A 139 12.81 0.38 -20.94
N HIS A 140 12.64 -0.75 -20.21
CA HIS A 140 11.33 -1.31 -19.92
C HIS A 140 10.59 -0.43 -18.88
N ILE A 141 11.27 -0.05 -17.79
CA ILE A 141 10.71 0.87 -16.79
C ILE A 141 10.31 2.20 -17.42
N TRP A 142 11.16 2.74 -18.31
CA TRP A 142 10.86 3.98 -19.01
C TRP A 142 9.69 3.84 -19.99
N HIS A 143 9.56 2.69 -20.64
CA HIS A 143 8.41 2.39 -21.49
C HIS A 143 7.11 2.37 -20.66
N ASP A 144 7.08 1.63 -19.56
CA ASP A 144 5.91 1.56 -18.68
C ASP A 144 5.55 2.92 -18.10
N PHE A 145 6.56 3.72 -17.71
CA PHE A 145 6.32 5.09 -17.26
C PHE A 145 5.63 5.95 -18.32
N LYS A 146 6.09 5.88 -19.58
CA LYS A 146 5.46 6.62 -20.70
C LYS A 146 4.02 6.15 -20.94
N GLN A 147 3.74 4.84 -20.86
CA GLN A 147 2.38 4.31 -21.02
C GLN A 147 1.45 4.85 -19.94
N HIS A 148 1.90 4.87 -18.66
CA HIS A 148 1.15 5.45 -17.55
C HIS A 148 0.94 6.95 -17.70
N ALA A 149 1.99 7.70 -18.05
CA ALA A 149 1.90 9.14 -18.29
C ALA A 149 0.96 9.48 -19.46
N ALA A 150 0.89 8.60 -20.47
CA ALA A 150 -0.03 8.71 -21.60
C ALA A 150 -1.43 8.14 -21.31
N LEU A 151 -1.71 7.67 -20.07
CA LEU A 151 -2.96 7.04 -19.63
C LEU A 151 -3.38 5.85 -20.52
N ARG A 152 -2.40 5.08 -20.98
CA ARG A 152 -2.63 3.89 -21.79
C ARG A 152 -2.63 2.67 -20.89
N PHE A 153 -3.83 2.14 -20.62
CA PHE A 153 -4.01 0.95 -19.78
C PHE A 153 -4.05 -0.31 -20.65
N PRO A 154 -3.51 -1.44 -20.15
CA PRO A 154 -3.57 -2.72 -20.86
C PRO A 154 -5.02 -3.20 -21.03
N THR A 155 -5.30 -3.85 -22.17
CA THR A 155 -6.59 -4.44 -22.51
C THR A 155 -6.50 -5.96 -22.56
N GLY A 156 -7.62 -6.65 -22.69
CA GLY A 156 -7.70 -8.11 -22.78
C GLY A 156 -6.97 -8.82 -21.62
N ALA A 157 -6.31 -9.93 -21.91
CA ALA A 157 -5.60 -10.73 -20.92
C ALA A 157 -4.42 -10.00 -20.25
N ALA A 158 -3.82 -9.01 -20.92
CA ALA A 158 -2.73 -8.20 -20.35
C ALA A 158 -3.18 -7.38 -19.13
N ALA A 159 -4.47 -7.05 -19.01
CA ALA A 159 -5.04 -6.35 -17.87
C ALA A 159 -5.06 -7.18 -16.56
N LEU A 160 -4.78 -8.47 -16.64
CA LEU A 160 -4.71 -9.37 -15.46
C LEU A 160 -3.35 -9.39 -14.79
N SER A 161 -2.31 -8.88 -15.44
CA SER A 161 -0.94 -8.85 -14.90
C SER A 161 -0.57 -7.43 -14.44
N TYR A 162 0.20 -7.37 -13.34
CA TYR A 162 0.76 -6.09 -12.90
C TYR A 162 1.96 -5.72 -13.78
N ASN A 163 2.02 -4.46 -14.18
CA ASN A 163 3.23 -3.91 -14.81
C ASN A 163 4.33 -3.63 -13.77
N VAL A 164 5.55 -3.31 -14.23
CA VAL A 164 6.69 -3.14 -13.33
C VAL A 164 6.51 -1.99 -12.34
N LEU A 165 5.87 -0.88 -12.72
CA LEU A 165 5.64 0.25 -11.82
C LEU A 165 4.66 -0.11 -10.70
N GLN A 166 3.60 -0.85 -11.02
CA GLN A 166 2.65 -1.36 -10.02
C GLN A 166 3.34 -2.33 -9.06
N LYS A 167 4.15 -3.27 -9.57
CA LYS A 167 4.92 -4.20 -8.73
C LYS A 167 5.88 -3.45 -7.80
N LEU A 168 6.61 -2.46 -8.30
CA LEU A 168 7.52 -1.62 -7.51
C LEU A 168 6.77 -0.85 -6.42
N ALA A 169 5.63 -0.23 -6.76
CA ALA A 169 4.81 0.51 -5.80
C ALA A 169 4.27 -0.41 -4.70
N TYR A 170 3.73 -1.58 -5.06
CA TYR A 170 3.20 -2.55 -4.10
C TYR A 170 4.31 -3.15 -3.21
N CYS A 171 5.47 -3.50 -3.80
CA CYS A 171 6.62 -3.96 -3.03
C CYS A 171 7.15 -2.84 -2.11
N GLY A 172 7.21 -1.61 -2.56
CA GLY A 172 7.61 -0.46 -1.77
C GLY A 172 6.70 -0.23 -0.56
N VAL A 173 5.39 -0.33 -0.75
CA VAL A 173 4.43 -0.24 0.37
C VAL A 173 4.54 -1.45 1.29
N LEU A 174 4.49 -2.66 0.75
CA LEU A 174 4.38 -3.90 1.53
C LEU A 174 5.66 -4.24 2.30
N PHE A 175 6.84 -4.00 1.71
CA PHE A 175 8.12 -4.42 2.27
C PHE A 175 8.99 -3.27 2.80
N VAL A 176 8.63 -2.02 2.50
CA VAL A 176 9.39 -0.85 2.98
C VAL A 176 8.52 0.03 3.87
N LEU A 177 7.47 0.67 3.34
CA LEU A 177 6.71 1.67 4.09
C LEU A 177 5.95 1.08 5.28
N LEU A 178 5.23 -0.03 5.10
CA LEU A 178 4.48 -0.66 6.20
C LEU A 178 5.40 -1.24 7.28
N PRO A 179 6.48 -1.99 6.98
CA PRO A 179 7.43 -2.39 8.01
C PRO A 179 8.12 -1.21 8.70
N LEU A 180 8.52 -0.18 7.95
CA LEU A 180 9.17 1.00 8.52
C LEU A 180 8.26 1.74 9.50
N ILE A 181 6.98 1.99 9.13
CA ILE A 181 6.05 2.68 10.01
C ILE A 181 5.73 1.86 11.26
N ILE A 182 5.64 0.54 11.15
CA ILE A 182 5.43 -0.35 12.30
C ILE A 182 6.65 -0.33 13.23
N LEU A 183 7.86 -0.56 12.69
CA LEU A 183 9.09 -0.62 13.48
C LEU A 183 9.39 0.71 14.16
N THR A 184 9.27 1.83 13.45
CA THR A 184 9.43 3.16 14.05
C THR A 184 8.34 3.47 15.08
N GLY A 185 7.11 3.01 14.86
CA GLY A 185 6.01 3.13 15.83
C GLY A 185 6.27 2.35 17.11
N LEU A 186 6.83 1.15 17.01
CA LEU A 186 7.22 0.33 18.17
C LEU A 186 8.24 1.05 19.09
N THR A 187 9.21 1.77 18.51
CA THR A 187 10.20 2.53 19.29
C THR A 187 9.59 3.69 20.10
N MET A 188 8.44 4.18 19.68
CA MET A 188 7.71 5.26 20.35
C MET A 188 6.62 4.77 21.30
N SER A 189 6.32 3.47 21.29
CA SER A 189 5.30 2.86 22.15
C SER A 189 5.74 2.87 23.61
N PRO A 190 4.92 3.37 24.54
CA PRO A 190 5.25 3.38 25.97
C PRO A 190 5.52 1.98 26.53
N SER A 191 4.77 0.97 26.06
CA SER A 191 4.87 -0.42 26.54
C SER A 191 6.16 -1.11 26.09
N LEU A 192 6.74 -0.70 24.96
CA LEU A 192 7.95 -1.31 24.39
C LEU A 192 9.20 -0.46 24.58
N ASN A 193 9.06 0.74 25.14
CA ASN A 193 10.19 1.62 25.44
C ASN A 193 11.13 1.06 26.54
N ALA A 194 10.65 0.11 27.33
CA ALA A 194 11.45 -0.69 28.27
C ALA A 194 12.06 -1.96 27.65
N GLY A 195 11.78 -2.20 26.35
CA GLY A 195 12.18 -3.37 25.57
C GLY A 195 13.48 -3.16 24.78
N PRO A 196 13.55 -3.59 23.52
CA PRO A 196 14.80 -3.66 22.78
C PRO A 196 15.33 -2.26 22.41
N THR A 197 16.24 -1.73 23.23
CA THR A 197 16.96 -0.46 22.99
C THR A 197 17.70 -0.46 21.65
N TRP A 198 18.15 -1.63 21.18
CA TRP A 198 18.81 -1.78 19.88
C TRP A 198 17.99 -1.27 18.70
N LEU A 199 16.65 -1.30 18.79
CA LEU A 199 15.78 -0.80 17.72
C LEU A 199 15.85 0.73 17.60
N LEU A 200 16.01 1.45 18.71
CA LEU A 200 16.29 2.89 18.72
C LEU A 200 17.63 3.21 18.08
N ASP A 201 18.66 2.40 18.37
CA ASP A 201 19.99 2.59 17.81
C ASP A 201 19.98 2.46 16.27
N ILE A 202 19.23 1.49 15.73
CA ILE A 202 19.05 1.35 14.26
C ILE A 202 18.49 2.62 13.63
N PHE A 203 17.53 3.28 14.27
CA PHE A 203 16.92 4.49 13.74
C PHE A 203 17.66 5.78 14.13
N GLY A 204 18.76 5.69 14.86
CA GLY A 204 19.54 6.85 15.28
C GLY A 204 18.87 7.69 16.36
N GLY A 205 18.12 7.05 17.25
CA GLY A 205 17.45 7.66 18.38
C GLY A 205 15.95 7.92 18.21
N ARG A 206 15.31 8.33 19.31
CA ARG A 206 13.84 8.45 19.36
C ARG A 206 13.27 9.53 18.47
N GLN A 207 13.95 10.66 18.32
CA GLN A 207 13.47 11.74 17.45
C GLN A 207 13.67 11.41 15.98
N SER A 208 14.76 10.70 15.64
CA SER A 208 14.95 10.16 14.30
C SER A 208 13.86 9.14 13.95
N ALA A 209 13.53 8.21 14.85
CA ALA A 209 12.44 7.26 14.65
C ALA A 209 11.08 7.97 14.43
N ARG A 210 10.80 9.04 15.19
CA ARG A 210 9.61 9.87 15.03
C ARG A 210 9.57 10.58 13.68
N SER A 211 10.71 11.10 13.22
CA SER A 211 10.85 11.75 11.91
C SER A 211 10.65 10.75 10.77
N LEU A 212 11.26 9.55 10.87
CA LEU A 212 11.08 8.47 9.90
C LEU A 212 9.65 7.96 9.87
N HIS A 213 8.99 7.85 11.04
CA HIS A 213 7.58 7.48 11.12
C HIS A 213 6.68 8.48 10.39
N PHE A 214 6.90 9.77 10.60
CA PHE A 214 6.19 10.83 9.91
C PHE A 214 6.42 10.79 8.39
N ILE A 215 7.67 10.65 7.95
CA ILE A 215 8.02 10.52 6.53
C ILE A 215 7.34 9.29 5.91
N ALA A 216 7.37 8.13 6.59
CA ALA A 216 6.70 6.93 6.11
C ALA A 216 5.17 7.10 6.05
N ALA A 217 4.55 7.77 7.04
CA ALA A 217 3.13 8.07 7.02
C ALA A 217 2.74 8.94 5.82
N PHE A 218 3.50 10.00 5.54
CA PHE A 218 3.26 10.84 4.36
C PHE A 218 3.64 10.15 3.04
N GLY A 219 4.58 9.21 3.07
CA GLY A 219 4.84 8.28 1.95
C GLY A 219 3.62 7.42 1.63
N LEU A 220 2.92 6.90 2.65
CA LEU A 220 1.66 6.17 2.47
C LEU A 220 0.53 7.08 1.97
N VAL A 221 0.45 8.34 2.43
CA VAL A 221 -0.49 9.33 1.89
C VAL A 221 -0.22 9.59 0.41
N GLY A 222 1.04 9.80 0.04
CA GLY A 222 1.45 9.97 -1.37
C GLY A 222 1.07 8.77 -2.22
N PHE A 223 1.35 7.55 -1.75
CA PHE A 223 0.92 6.32 -2.42
C PHE A 223 -0.60 6.26 -2.56
N PHE A 224 -1.35 6.58 -1.51
CA PHE A 224 -2.82 6.58 -1.53
C PHE A 224 -3.37 7.54 -2.58
N LEU A 225 -2.84 8.75 -2.68
CA LEU A 225 -3.28 9.74 -3.68
C LEU A 225 -3.03 9.26 -5.10
N VAL A 226 -1.83 8.72 -5.36
CA VAL A 226 -1.50 8.14 -6.67
C VAL A 226 -2.39 6.92 -6.97
N HIS A 227 -2.60 6.05 -5.98
CA HIS A 227 -3.45 4.87 -6.12
C HIS A 227 -4.90 5.26 -6.49
N ILE A 228 -5.50 6.20 -5.78
CA ILE A 228 -6.87 6.66 -6.08
C ILE A 228 -6.94 7.32 -7.47
N ALA A 229 -5.96 8.15 -7.82
CA ALA A 229 -5.88 8.74 -9.15
C ALA A 229 -5.86 7.65 -10.24
N MET A 230 -5.03 6.61 -10.07
CA MET A 230 -4.94 5.49 -11.00
C MET A 230 -6.22 4.67 -11.08
N VAL A 231 -6.91 4.42 -9.96
CA VAL A 231 -8.22 3.75 -9.93
C VAL A 231 -9.27 4.54 -10.72
N ILE A 232 -9.31 5.87 -10.54
CA ILE A 232 -10.24 6.76 -11.27
C ILE A 232 -9.94 6.72 -12.78
N LEU A 233 -8.67 6.81 -13.17
CA LEU A 233 -8.25 6.84 -14.57
C LEU A 233 -8.39 5.48 -15.28
N ALA A 234 -8.21 4.37 -14.55
CA ALA A 234 -8.34 3.02 -15.10
C ALA A 234 -9.80 2.53 -15.24
N GLY A 235 -10.77 3.23 -14.66
CA GLY A 235 -12.18 2.87 -14.67
C GLY A 235 -12.70 2.44 -13.31
N PRO A 236 -13.13 3.41 -12.46
CA PRO A 236 -13.42 3.20 -11.05
C PRO A 236 -14.48 2.15 -10.77
N ILE A 237 -15.50 2.05 -11.63
CA ILE A 237 -16.60 1.06 -11.45
C ILE A 237 -16.07 -0.37 -11.56
N ASN A 238 -15.19 -0.64 -12.51
CA ASN A 238 -14.64 -1.97 -12.73
C ASN A 238 -13.60 -2.35 -11.67
N GLU A 239 -12.74 -1.43 -11.31
CA GLU A 239 -11.74 -1.62 -10.24
C GLU A 239 -12.42 -1.83 -8.88
N MET A 240 -13.40 -0.99 -8.52
CA MET A 240 -14.19 -1.15 -7.30
C MET A 240 -14.95 -2.47 -7.28
N ARG A 241 -15.60 -2.86 -8.40
CA ARG A 241 -16.27 -4.16 -8.50
C ARG A 241 -15.30 -5.30 -8.23
N SER A 242 -14.08 -5.26 -8.79
CA SER A 242 -13.08 -6.31 -8.59
C SER A 242 -12.65 -6.42 -7.13
N MET A 243 -12.53 -5.30 -6.42
CA MET A 243 -12.16 -5.27 -5.00
C MET A 243 -13.32 -5.58 -4.05
N ILE A 244 -14.58 -5.45 -4.48
CA ILE A 244 -15.76 -5.82 -3.69
C ILE A 244 -16.16 -7.28 -3.95
N THR A 245 -16.24 -7.69 -5.22
CA THR A 245 -16.79 -8.99 -5.60
C THR A 245 -15.72 -10.04 -5.93
N GLY A 246 -14.52 -9.61 -6.28
CA GLY A 246 -13.43 -10.44 -6.81
C GLY A 246 -13.46 -10.60 -8.33
N TRP A 247 -14.50 -10.11 -9.01
CA TRP A 247 -14.71 -10.26 -10.44
C TRP A 247 -14.37 -8.98 -11.19
N TYR A 248 -13.53 -9.11 -12.20
CA TYR A 248 -13.08 -8.03 -13.08
C TYR A 248 -13.59 -8.27 -14.50
N ARG A 249 -14.14 -7.26 -15.15
CA ARG A 249 -14.51 -7.33 -16.56
C ARG A 249 -13.33 -6.90 -17.41
N LEU A 250 -12.86 -7.79 -18.28
CA LEU A 250 -11.75 -7.47 -19.17
C LEU A 250 -12.14 -6.33 -20.13
N PRO A 251 -11.31 -5.29 -20.25
CA PRO A 251 -11.52 -4.26 -21.26
C PRO A 251 -11.44 -4.89 -22.67
N ARG A 252 -12.37 -4.49 -23.57
CA ARG A 252 -12.33 -4.90 -24.96
C ARG A 252 -11.19 -4.19 -25.69
N ASP A 253 -10.60 -4.87 -26.67
CA ASP A 253 -9.65 -4.23 -27.56
C ASP A 253 -10.39 -3.20 -28.42
N LYS A 254 -9.70 -2.09 -28.74
CA LYS A 254 -10.33 -0.98 -29.48
C LYS A 254 -10.78 -1.39 -30.88
N GLU A 255 -10.19 -2.44 -31.44
CA GLU A 255 -10.57 -3.01 -32.75
C GLU A 255 -11.85 -3.84 -32.71
N GLU A 256 -12.24 -4.39 -31.54
CA GLU A 256 -13.51 -5.13 -31.37
C GLU A 256 -14.70 -4.21 -30.99
N ALA A 257 -14.43 -2.94 -30.72
CA ALA A 257 -15.43 -1.97 -30.26
C ALA A 257 -15.87 -0.99 -31.34
N ALA A 258 -15.32 -1.07 -32.55
CA ALA A 258 -15.68 -0.33 -33.77
C ALA A 258 -16.48 -1.20 -34.74
#